data_7848e18535bbfdea9d41db0014c19c4b
#
_entry.id   7848e18535bbfdea9d41db0014c19c4b
#
_cell.length_a   1.000
_cell.length_b   1.000
_cell.length_c   1.000
_cell.angle_alpha   90.00
_cell.angle_beta   90.00
_cell.angle_gamma   90.00
#
_symmetry.space_group_name_H-M   'P 1'
#
loop_
_entity.id
_entity.type
_entity.pdbx_description
1 polymer ?
#
loop_
_entity_poly.entity_id
_entity_poly.type
_entity_poly.pdbx_seq_one_letter_code
_entity_poly.pdbx_strand_id
1 'polypeptide(L)'
;FKNVGFYYEKDRQILTEINFKLEHGKCIAVVGPSGSGKSTLVNLIPRLWDVTSGTVSFDEVDVRKLDLGYLRENIGIVSQETYLFNGTIRQNLLYANPDATEEELIEACKKANIYDFIEKHDTGLDTVVGNRGLKLSGGEKQRISIARVLLKDPALMIFDEATSAL
;
A
#
# COMPACT_ATOMS: atom_id res chain seq x y z
N PHE A 1 8.52 -11.03 -11.87
CA PHE A 1 7.46 -11.72 -12.59
C PHE A 1 8.07 -12.49 -13.73
N LYS A 2 7.82 -13.80 -13.79
CA LYS A 2 8.30 -14.69 -14.86
C LYS A 2 7.14 -15.47 -15.45
N ASN A 3 6.78 -15.17 -16.70
CA ASN A 3 5.69 -15.80 -17.46
C ASN A 3 4.37 -15.88 -16.69
N VAL A 4 4.05 -14.81 -15.94
CA VAL A 4 2.89 -14.79 -15.04
C VAL A 4 1.61 -14.67 -15.86
N GLY A 5 0.71 -15.63 -15.64
CA GLY A 5 -0.67 -15.59 -16.07
C GLY A 5 -1.61 -15.65 -14.87
N PHE A 6 -2.76 -15.01 -15.03
CA PHE A 6 -3.77 -14.99 -13.97
C PHE A 6 -5.19 -14.81 -14.51
N TYR A 7 -6.13 -15.52 -13.91
CA TYR A 7 -7.58 -15.35 -14.07
C TYR A 7 -8.29 -15.55 -12.73
N TYR A 8 -9.38 -14.85 -12.51
CA TYR A 8 -10.27 -15.11 -11.37
C TYR A 8 -11.23 -16.28 -11.70
N GLU A 9 -11.68 -16.34 -12.96
CA GLU A 9 -12.55 -17.39 -13.49
C GLU A 9 -11.90 -17.98 -14.74
N LYS A 10 -11.98 -19.32 -14.91
CA LYS A 10 -11.24 -20.05 -15.97
C LYS A 10 -11.44 -19.52 -17.38
N ASP A 11 -12.59 -18.94 -17.67
CA ASP A 11 -12.94 -18.49 -19.03
C ASP A 11 -12.53 -17.04 -19.32
N ARG A 12 -11.92 -16.34 -18.33
CA ARG A 12 -11.54 -14.94 -18.48
C ARG A 12 -10.11 -14.68 -18.03
N GLN A 13 -9.17 -14.84 -18.96
CA GLN A 13 -7.76 -14.50 -18.75
C GLN A 13 -7.62 -12.98 -18.53
N ILE A 14 -6.91 -12.57 -17.46
CA ILE A 14 -6.69 -11.17 -17.10
C ILE A 14 -5.24 -10.78 -17.35
N LEU A 15 -4.29 -11.64 -16.97
CA LEU A 15 -2.87 -11.43 -17.19
C LEU A 15 -2.33 -12.59 -18.02
N THR A 16 -1.52 -12.29 -19.05
CA THR A 16 -0.92 -13.27 -19.93
C THR A 16 0.56 -12.97 -20.09
N GLU A 17 1.41 -13.95 -19.79
CA GLU A 17 2.86 -13.91 -20.00
C GLU A 17 3.55 -12.63 -19.49
N ILE A 18 3.14 -12.15 -18.32
CA ILE A 18 3.72 -10.95 -17.72
C ILE A 18 5.15 -11.24 -17.26
N ASN A 19 6.08 -10.46 -17.78
CA ASN A 19 7.51 -10.58 -17.48
C ASN A 19 8.09 -9.20 -17.17
N PHE A 20 8.60 -9.01 -15.97
CA PHE A 20 9.43 -7.85 -15.59
C PHE A 20 10.19 -8.13 -14.29
N LYS A 21 11.21 -7.33 -14.03
CA LYS A 21 11.97 -7.35 -12.79
C LYS A 21 12.04 -5.92 -12.25
N LEU A 22 11.70 -5.73 -10.98
CA LEU A 22 11.98 -4.52 -10.22
C LEU A 22 13.24 -4.75 -9.40
N GLU A 23 14.25 -3.92 -9.62
CA GLU A 23 15.50 -3.97 -8.88
C GLU A 23 15.45 -3.02 -7.68
N HIS A 24 16.26 -3.30 -6.67
CA HIS A 24 16.37 -2.44 -5.48
C HIS A 24 16.69 -0.99 -5.85
N GLY A 25 16.01 -0.05 -5.22
CA GLY A 25 16.17 1.40 -5.49
C GLY A 25 15.59 1.86 -6.84
N LYS A 26 14.89 1.00 -7.58
CA LYS A 26 14.21 1.36 -8.83
C LYS A 26 12.71 1.50 -8.63
N CYS A 27 12.08 2.21 -9.56
CA CYS A 27 10.64 2.37 -9.63
C CYS A 27 10.12 1.90 -10.98
N ILE A 28 8.99 1.21 -10.99
CA ILE A 28 8.27 0.81 -12.22
C ILE A 28 6.88 1.46 -12.18
N ALA A 29 6.51 2.14 -13.25
CA ALA A 29 5.15 2.61 -13.46
C ALA A 29 4.38 1.61 -14.36
N VAL A 30 3.24 1.12 -13.84
CA VAL A 30 2.31 0.27 -14.60
C VAL A 30 1.20 1.15 -15.14
N VAL A 31 1.15 1.31 -16.46
CA VAL A 31 0.17 2.17 -17.14
C VAL A 31 -0.73 1.35 -18.07
N GLY A 32 -1.95 1.78 -18.24
CA GLY A 32 -2.92 1.12 -19.10
C GLY A 32 -4.36 1.58 -18.83
N PRO A 33 -5.31 1.26 -19.73
CA PRO A 33 -6.71 1.64 -19.55
C PRO A 33 -7.33 0.99 -18.30
N SER A 34 -8.49 1.49 -17.88
CA SER A 34 -9.27 0.85 -16.82
C SER A 34 -9.63 -0.59 -17.23
N GLY A 35 -9.54 -1.52 -16.27
CA GLY A 35 -9.82 -2.94 -16.51
C GLY A 35 -8.68 -3.72 -17.19
N SER A 36 -7.52 -3.14 -17.46
CA SER A 36 -6.37 -3.84 -18.08
C SER A 36 -5.61 -4.79 -17.13
N GLY A 37 -6.06 -4.95 -15.88
CA GLY A 37 -5.43 -5.88 -14.94
C GLY A 37 -4.36 -5.25 -14.04
N LYS A 38 -4.19 -3.92 -14.00
CA LYS A 38 -3.19 -3.24 -13.14
C LYS A 38 -3.33 -3.60 -11.66
N SER A 39 -4.51 -3.41 -11.10
CA SER A 39 -4.76 -3.73 -9.68
C SER A 39 -4.69 -5.25 -9.42
N THR A 40 -5.03 -6.08 -10.41
CA THR A 40 -4.82 -7.53 -10.33
C THR A 40 -3.34 -7.85 -10.21
N LEU A 41 -2.50 -7.26 -11.06
CA LEU A 41 -1.04 -7.45 -11.02
C LEU A 41 -0.47 -7.04 -9.64
N VAL A 42 -0.89 -5.89 -9.13
CA VAL A 42 -0.51 -5.38 -7.82
C VAL A 42 -0.89 -6.36 -6.69
N ASN A 43 -2.08 -6.93 -6.75
CA ASN A 43 -2.61 -7.85 -5.74
C ASN A 43 -1.90 -9.22 -5.70
N LEU A 44 -1.21 -9.61 -6.78
CA LEU A 44 -0.40 -10.83 -6.79
C LEU A 44 0.89 -10.69 -5.97
N ILE A 45 1.41 -9.48 -5.79
CA ILE A 45 2.68 -9.23 -5.08
C ILE A 45 2.56 -9.60 -3.59
N PRO A 46 1.58 -9.10 -2.82
CA PRO A 46 1.38 -9.46 -1.42
C PRO A 46 0.68 -10.83 -1.26
N ARG A 47 0.56 -11.58 -2.37
CA ARG A 47 -0.11 -12.87 -2.42
C ARG A 47 -1.53 -12.82 -1.84
N LEU A 48 -2.35 -11.85 -2.34
CA LEU A 48 -3.79 -11.89 -2.10
C LEU A 48 -4.46 -12.96 -2.97
N TRP A 49 -3.79 -13.32 -4.08
CA TRP A 49 -4.13 -14.41 -4.98
C TRP A 49 -2.86 -15.12 -5.43
N ASP A 50 -2.93 -16.43 -5.64
CA ASP A 50 -1.86 -17.18 -6.27
C ASP A 50 -1.97 -17.08 -7.80
N VAL A 51 -0.84 -17.00 -8.48
CA VAL A 51 -0.80 -17.00 -9.96
C VAL A 51 -1.32 -18.31 -10.53
N THR A 52 -1.98 -18.26 -11.68
CA THR A 52 -2.48 -19.46 -12.38
C THR A 52 -1.41 -20.11 -13.25
N SER A 53 -0.40 -19.33 -13.68
CA SER A 53 0.80 -19.82 -14.35
C SER A 53 1.98 -18.89 -14.05
N GLY A 54 3.19 -19.40 -14.24
CA GLY A 54 4.41 -18.65 -13.99
C GLY A 54 4.73 -18.46 -12.50
N THR A 55 5.51 -17.43 -12.20
CA THR A 55 6.03 -17.21 -10.86
C THR A 55 6.15 -15.72 -10.55
N VAL A 56 5.68 -15.31 -9.37
CA VAL A 56 6.03 -14.05 -8.73
C VAL A 56 7.07 -14.36 -7.66
N SER A 57 8.19 -13.64 -7.68
CA SER A 57 9.25 -13.81 -6.70
C SER A 57 9.52 -12.50 -5.96
N PHE A 58 9.82 -12.58 -4.67
CA PHE A 58 10.33 -11.51 -3.83
C PHE A 58 11.74 -11.92 -3.37
N ASP A 59 12.75 -11.10 -3.66
CA ASP A 59 14.17 -11.43 -3.45
C ASP A 59 14.55 -12.83 -4.00
N GLU A 60 14.15 -13.08 -5.26
CA GLU A 60 14.39 -14.33 -6.00
C GLU A 60 13.68 -15.58 -5.43
N VAL A 61 12.97 -15.47 -4.32
CA VAL A 61 12.18 -16.55 -3.73
C VAL A 61 10.73 -16.45 -4.20
N ASP A 62 10.16 -17.53 -4.71
CA ASP A 62 8.75 -17.62 -5.06
C ASP A 62 7.88 -17.25 -3.85
N VAL A 63 6.97 -16.27 -4.00
CA VAL A 63 6.10 -15.79 -2.92
C VAL A 63 5.26 -16.89 -2.28
N ARG A 64 5.00 -17.99 -3.01
CA ARG A 64 4.29 -19.16 -2.49
C ARG A 64 5.09 -19.95 -1.46
N LYS A 65 6.42 -19.77 -1.42
CA LYS A 65 7.33 -20.43 -0.48
C LYS A 65 7.69 -19.55 0.71
N LEU A 66 7.31 -18.29 0.69
CA LEU A 66 7.54 -17.35 1.79
C LEU A 66 6.42 -17.46 2.83
N ASP A 67 6.77 -17.21 4.08
CA ASP A 67 5.78 -16.92 5.12
C ASP A 67 4.98 -15.66 4.74
N LEU A 68 3.66 -15.71 4.88
CA LEU A 68 2.79 -14.60 4.49
C LEU A 68 2.98 -13.36 5.37
N GLY A 69 3.27 -13.56 6.66
CA GLY A 69 3.58 -12.48 7.59
C GLY A 69 4.82 -11.74 7.13
N TYR A 70 5.93 -12.48 6.93
CA TYR A 70 7.18 -11.93 6.42
C TYR A 70 6.99 -11.18 5.10
N LEU A 71 6.32 -11.80 4.11
CA LEU A 71 6.09 -11.16 2.81
C LEU A 71 5.34 -9.84 2.95
N ARG A 72 4.23 -9.85 3.68
CA ARG A 72 3.36 -8.67 3.83
C ARG A 72 3.97 -7.61 4.73
N GLU A 73 4.80 -7.97 5.68
CA GLU A 73 5.56 -7.03 6.50
C GLU A 73 6.54 -6.21 5.65
N ASN A 74 7.14 -6.81 4.65
CA ASN A 74 8.08 -6.15 3.72
C ASN A 74 7.40 -5.42 2.55
N ILE A 75 6.06 -5.38 2.48
CA ILE A 75 5.31 -4.69 1.43
C ILE A 75 4.38 -3.64 2.06
N GLY A 76 4.50 -2.40 1.62
CA GLY A 76 3.58 -1.31 1.94
C GLY A 76 2.70 -0.98 0.74
N ILE A 77 1.39 -0.87 0.94
CA ILE A 77 0.43 -0.56 -0.12
C ILE A 77 -0.38 0.67 0.24
N VAL A 78 -0.38 1.66 -0.64
CA VAL A 78 -1.34 2.76 -0.65
C VAL A 78 -2.38 2.46 -1.71
N SER A 79 -3.56 2.03 -1.27
CA SER A 79 -4.67 1.66 -2.15
C SER A 79 -5.41 2.89 -2.67
N GLN A 80 -6.09 2.76 -3.81
CA GLN A 80 -6.99 3.75 -4.37
C GLN A 80 -8.09 4.15 -3.35
N GLU A 81 -8.74 3.15 -2.73
CA GLU A 81 -9.66 3.37 -1.63
C GLU A 81 -8.92 3.27 -0.29
N THR A 82 -8.68 4.42 0.32
CA THR A 82 -7.99 4.49 1.61
C THR A 82 -8.94 4.18 2.76
N TYR A 83 -8.61 3.15 3.52
CA TYR A 83 -9.33 2.79 4.74
C TYR A 83 -8.60 3.31 5.99
N LEU A 84 -9.33 4.08 6.83
CA LEU A 84 -8.89 4.45 8.16
C LEU A 84 -9.77 3.76 9.22
N PHE A 85 -9.13 3.23 10.25
CA PHE A 85 -9.83 2.65 11.38
C PHE A 85 -10.49 3.75 12.22
N ASN A 86 -11.61 3.42 12.85
CA ASN A 86 -12.25 4.33 13.80
C ASN A 86 -11.31 4.55 14.99
N GLY A 87 -11.01 5.82 15.27
CA GLY A 87 -10.06 6.21 16.32
C GLY A 87 -9.37 7.52 15.98
N THR A 88 -8.20 7.74 16.55
CA THR A 88 -7.39 8.92 16.31
C THR A 88 -6.42 8.74 15.14
N ILE A 89 -5.80 9.84 14.67
CA ILE A 89 -4.71 9.78 13.68
C ILE A 89 -3.56 8.96 14.25
N ARG A 90 -3.16 9.21 15.52
CA ARG A 90 -2.14 8.44 16.23
C ARG A 90 -2.40 6.93 16.17
N GLN A 91 -3.58 6.50 16.58
CA GLN A 91 -3.96 5.09 16.54
C GLN A 91 -3.86 4.50 15.14
N ASN A 92 -4.27 5.27 14.14
CA ASN A 92 -4.17 4.87 12.76
C ASN A 92 -2.72 4.70 12.27
N LEU A 93 -1.80 5.53 12.72
CA LEU A 93 -0.37 5.42 12.40
C LEU A 93 0.27 4.23 13.12
N LEU A 94 -0.01 4.04 14.42
CA LEU A 94 0.51 2.95 15.23
C LEU A 94 0.09 1.55 14.75
N TYR A 95 -0.93 1.43 13.89
CA TYR A 95 -1.21 0.16 13.20
C TYR A 95 -0.06 -0.29 12.29
N ALA A 96 0.73 0.63 11.77
CA ALA A 96 1.85 0.32 10.90
C ALA A 96 3.12 -0.04 11.69
N ASN A 97 3.35 0.66 12.81
CA ASN A 97 4.44 0.40 13.74
C ASN A 97 3.96 0.72 15.16
N PRO A 98 3.58 -0.30 15.96
CA PRO A 98 3.07 -0.10 17.32
C PRO A 98 4.07 0.53 18.28
N ASP A 99 5.36 0.37 18.04
CA ASP A 99 6.46 0.83 18.91
C ASP A 99 7.04 2.18 18.47
N ALA A 100 6.42 2.83 17.46
CA ALA A 100 6.91 4.10 16.93
C ALA A 100 6.85 5.22 17.98
N THR A 101 7.92 5.99 18.08
CA THR A 101 8.00 7.17 18.94
C THR A 101 7.16 8.32 18.38
N GLU A 102 6.90 9.33 19.22
CA GLU A 102 6.20 10.57 18.82
C GLU A 102 6.92 11.26 17.66
N GLU A 103 8.24 11.32 17.72
CA GLU A 103 9.09 11.94 16.70
C GLU A 103 8.96 11.22 15.36
N GLU A 104 8.96 9.88 15.35
CA GLU A 104 8.78 9.07 14.16
C GLU A 104 7.40 9.26 13.53
N LEU A 105 6.34 9.34 14.35
CA LEU A 105 4.98 9.64 13.89
C LEU A 105 4.92 11.01 13.20
N ILE A 106 5.50 12.04 13.83
CA ILE A 106 5.55 13.40 13.29
C ILE A 106 6.36 13.43 11.97
N GLU A 107 7.53 12.77 11.95
CA GLU A 107 8.37 12.73 10.76
C GLU A 107 7.66 12.04 9.59
N ALA A 108 6.99 10.91 9.82
CA ALA A 108 6.19 10.24 8.81
C ALA A 108 5.06 11.14 8.28
N CYS A 109 4.39 11.88 9.16
CA CYS A 109 3.35 12.84 8.78
C CYS A 109 3.90 14.01 7.96
N LYS A 110 5.09 14.52 8.28
CA LYS A 110 5.77 15.56 7.52
C LYS A 110 6.14 15.06 6.13
N LYS A 111 6.75 13.87 6.03
CA LYS A 111 7.09 13.24 4.74
C LYS A 111 5.86 12.98 3.86
N ALA A 112 4.73 12.64 4.48
CA ALA A 112 3.46 12.43 3.80
C ALA A 112 2.67 13.72 3.53
N ASN A 113 3.20 14.88 3.89
CA ASN A 113 2.58 16.19 3.67
C ASN A 113 1.21 16.36 4.34
N ILE A 114 1.01 15.76 5.52
CA ILE A 114 -0.23 15.82 6.31
C ILE A 114 -0.04 16.56 7.65
N TYR A 115 1.18 16.83 8.06
CA TYR A 115 1.49 17.39 9.37
C TYR A 115 0.86 18.77 9.59
N ASP A 116 0.91 19.67 8.61
CA ASP A 116 0.30 21.01 8.70
C ASP A 116 -1.22 20.97 8.94
N PHE A 117 -1.89 19.94 8.44
CA PHE A 117 -3.29 19.70 8.72
C PHE A 117 -3.48 19.26 10.17
N ILE A 118 -2.63 18.35 10.66
CA ILE A 118 -2.69 17.81 12.02
C ILE A 118 -2.42 18.92 13.05
N GLU A 119 -1.42 19.75 12.80
CA GLU A 119 -1.00 20.84 13.70
C GLU A 119 -2.08 21.92 13.87
N LYS A 120 -2.95 22.12 12.89
CA LYS A 120 -4.07 23.08 12.96
C LYS A 120 -5.22 22.61 13.87
N HIS A 121 -5.22 21.35 14.29
CA HIS A 121 -6.22 20.82 15.21
C HIS A 121 -5.71 20.87 16.66
N ASP A 122 -6.52 21.36 17.58
CA ASP A 122 -6.16 21.51 18.99
C ASP A 122 -5.69 20.19 19.63
N THR A 123 -6.16 19.05 19.11
CA THR A 123 -5.82 17.71 19.59
C THR A 123 -4.68 17.06 18.80
N GLY A 124 -4.12 17.72 17.78
CA GLY A 124 -2.99 17.21 17.01
C GLY A 124 -3.18 15.78 16.51
N LEU A 125 -2.21 14.90 16.78
CA LEU A 125 -2.27 13.47 16.43
C LEU A 125 -3.46 12.73 17.08
N ASP A 126 -3.99 13.25 18.18
CA ASP A 126 -5.14 12.65 18.87
C ASP A 126 -6.50 13.10 18.31
N THR A 127 -6.48 13.80 17.17
CA THR A 127 -7.68 14.15 16.39
C THR A 127 -8.39 12.88 15.93
N VAL A 128 -9.69 12.76 16.28
CA VAL A 128 -10.53 11.62 15.93
C VAL A 128 -10.97 11.71 14.47
N VAL A 129 -10.61 10.71 13.67
CA VAL A 129 -10.93 10.65 12.23
C VAL A 129 -12.35 10.16 11.93
N GLY A 130 -13.02 9.57 12.93
CA GLY A 130 -14.35 8.99 12.78
C GLY A 130 -14.36 7.63 12.07
N ASN A 131 -15.57 7.09 11.88
CA ASN A 131 -15.71 5.81 11.18
C ASN A 131 -15.24 5.94 9.73
N ARG A 132 -14.30 5.10 9.30
CA ARG A 132 -13.66 5.13 7.96
C ARG A 132 -13.11 6.51 7.56
N GLY A 133 -12.73 7.34 8.54
CA GLY A 133 -12.22 8.68 8.28
C GLY A 133 -13.25 9.66 7.70
N LEU A 134 -14.53 9.51 8.03
CA LEU A 134 -15.64 10.35 7.50
C LEU A 134 -15.43 11.85 7.72
N LYS A 135 -14.61 12.23 8.71
CA LYS A 135 -14.29 13.63 9.02
C LYS A 135 -13.16 14.21 8.16
N LEU A 136 -12.54 13.40 7.30
CA LEU A 136 -11.41 13.77 6.47
C LEU A 136 -11.76 13.79 5.00
N SER A 137 -11.15 14.69 4.23
CA SER A 137 -11.19 14.66 2.78
C SER A 137 -10.45 13.43 2.22
N GLY A 138 -10.70 13.09 0.96
CA GLY A 138 -10.01 11.99 0.28
C GLY A 138 -8.49 12.15 0.29
N GLY A 139 -7.99 13.36 0.04
CA GLY A 139 -6.56 13.65 0.06
C GLY A 139 -5.92 13.52 1.45
N GLU A 140 -6.61 13.93 2.51
CA GLU A 140 -6.11 13.77 3.89
C GLU A 140 -6.03 12.28 4.28
N LYS A 141 -7.07 11.50 3.95
CA LYS A 141 -7.04 10.04 4.16
C LYS A 141 -5.86 9.40 3.45
N GLN A 142 -5.65 9.76 2.20
CA GLN A 142 -4.57 9.23 1.38
C GLN A 142 -3.20 9.57 1.96
N ARG A 143 -2.98 10.82 2.38
CA ARG A 143 -1.73 11.24 3.03
C ARG A 143 -1.49 10.51 4.35
N ILE A 144 -2.51 10.25 5.17
CA ILE A 144 -2.38 9.40 6.37
C ILE A 144 -2.01 7.97 5.99
N SER A 145 -2.55 7.41 4.91
CA SER A 145 -2.15 6.09 4.41
C SER A 145 -0.70 6.06 3.93
N ILE A 146 -0.25 7.12 3.26
CA ILE A 146 1.16 7.29 2.88
C ILE A 146 2.04 7.34 4.13
N ALA A 147 1.67 8.13 5.15
CA ALA A 147 2.40 8.19 6.43
C ALA A 147 2.52 6.81 7.09
N ARG A 148 1.46 5.99 7.07
CA ARG A 148 1.51 4.60 7.53
C ARG A 148 2.56 3.77 6.80
N VAL A 149 2.59 3.86 5.47
CA VAL A 149 3.54 3.09 4.67
C VAL A 149 4.97 3.57 4.93
N LEU A 150 5.19 4.87 5.05
CA LEU A 150 6.50 5.43 5.39
C LEU A 150 6.97 5.01 6.79
N LEU A 151 6.06 4.98 7.77
CA LEU A 151 6.35 4.56 9.14
C LEU A 151 6.66 3.07 9.25
N LYS A 152 6.07 2.25 8.40
CA LYS A 152 6.33 0.82 8.29
C LYS A 152 7.72 0.52 7.72
N ASP A 153 8.27 1.42 6.90
CA ASP A 153 9.55 1.30 6.20
C ASP A 153 9.75 -0.03 5.45
N PRO A 154 8.82 -0.41 4.54
CA PRO A 154 8.87 -1.69 3.86
C PRO A 154 9.91 -1.70 2.74
N ALA A 155 10.43 -2.90 2.39
CA ALA A 155 11.35 -3.08 1.27
C ALA A 155 10.72 -2.74 -0.09
N LEU A 156 9.40 -2.88 -0.23
CA LEU A 156 8.64 -2.56 -1.44
C LEU A 156 7.43 -1.69 -1.12
N MET A 157 7.33 -0.54 -1.79
CA MET A 157 6.15 0.32 -1.74
C MET A 157 5.34 0.22 -3.03
N ILE A 158 4.03 0.10 -2.91
CA ILE A 158 3.08 0.04 -4.00
C ILE A 158 2.07 1.18 -3.85
N PHE A 159 1.89 1.96 -4.92
CA PHE A 159 0.93 3.06 -4.99
C PHE A 159 -0.08 2.75 -6.10
N ASP A 160 -1.30 2.33 -5.73
CA ASP A 160 -2.37 2.03 -6.67
C ASP A 160 -3.29 3.25 -6.81
N GLU A 161 -3.18 3.96 -7.95
CA GLU A 161 -3.89 5.21 -8.27
C GLU A 161 -3.82 6.28 -7.15
N ALA A 162 -2.75 6.27 -6.37
CA ALA A 162 -2.59 7.13 -5.19
C ALA A 162 -2.44 8.63 -5.52
N THR A 163 -2.37 8.99 -6.79
CA THR A 163 -2.17 10.39 -7.24
C THR A 163 -3.44 11.13 -7.61
N SER A 164 -4.59 10.46 -7.62
CA SER A 164 -5.88 11.06 -8.03
C SER A 164 -6.43 12.10 -7.05
N ALA A 165 -5.86 12.18 -5.83
CA ALA A 165 -6.29 13.07 -4.75
C ALA A 165 -5.14 13.93 -4.16
N LEU A 166 -3.97 13.99 -4.83
CA LEU A 166 -2.82 14.82 -4.46
C LEU A 166 -2.83 16.17 -5.19
#